data_6e4f632309600d30f5546c3bb0e146cc
#
_entry.id   6e4f632309600d30f5546c3bb0e146cc
#
_cell.length_a   1.000
_cell.length_b   1.000
_cell.length_c   1.000
_cell.angle_alpha   90.00
_cell.angle_beta   90.00
_cell.angle_gamma   90.00
#
_symmetry.space_group_name_H-M   'P 1'
#
loop_
_entity.id
_entity.type
_entity.pdbx_description
1 polymer ?
#
loop_
_entity_poly.entity_id
_entity_poly.type
_entity_poly.pdbx_seq_one_letter_code
_entity_poly.pdbx_strand_id
1 'polypeptide(L)'
;EYSGLPISLPKAKRIEKLKSKRHTSHIWVSKDGLISIEDRLYASDGIRHVMYEKRVADPQLVVSLKADERAKMGLISAIHIELRKADALKLNYSTKTAVD
;
A
#
# COMPACT_ATOMS: atom_id res chain seq x y z
N GLU A 1 -17.31 -2.78 -2.68
CA GLU A 1 -16.15 -3.22 -1.95
C GLU A 1 -14.98 -3.53 -2.86
N TYR A 2 -13.80 -3.08 -2.47
CA TYR A 2 -12.64 -3.14 -3.37
C TYR A 2 -11.67 -4.27 -3.07
N SER A 3 -11.99 -5.16 -2.16
CA SER A 3 -11.06 -6.21 -1.78
C SER A 3 -10.63 -7.06 -2.98
N GLY A 4 -9.36 -6.95 -3.33
CA GLY A 4 -8.79 -7.80 -4.34
C GLY A 4 -9.16 -7.51 -5.77
N LEU A 5 -9.74 -6.35 -6.08
CA LEU A 5 -10.03 -6.00 -7.47
C LEU A 5 -8.72 -5.74 -8.22
N PRO A 6 -8.48 -6.44 -9.34
CA PRO A 6 -7.27 -6.22 -10.12
C PRO A 6 -7.30 -4.89 -10.85
N ILE A 7 -6.13 -4.29 -11.01
CA ILE A 7 -5.96 -3.03 -11.75
C ILE A 7 -4.74 -3.13 -12.65
N SER A 8 -4.74 -2.31 -13.70
CA SER A 8 -3.55 -2.15 -14.52
C SER A 8 -2.56 -1.25 -13.81
N LEU A 9 -1.28 -1.62 -13.85
CA LEU A 9 -0.23 -0.83 -13.22
C LEU A 9 0.47 0.07 -14.25
N PRO A 10 0.82 1.29 -13.87
CA PRO A 10 1.74 2.11 -14.66
C PRO A 10 3.07 1.38 -14.83
N LYS A 11 3.79 1.67 -15.90
CA LYS A 11 5.06 1.02 -16.19
C LYS A 11 6.06 1.18 -15.05
N ALA A 12 6.19 2.38 -14.52
CA ALA A 12 7.15 2.65 -13.43
C ALA A 12 6.83 1.82 -12.19
N LYS A 13 5.55 1.66 -11.90
CA LYS A 13 5.09 0.90 -10.75
C LYS A 13 5.40 -0.59 -10.91
N ARG A 14 5.23 -1.12 -12.13
CA ARG A 14 5.57 -2.52 -12.41
C ARG A 14 7.06 -2.78 -12.26
N ILE A 15 7.90 -1.86 -12.74
CA ILE A 15 9.35 -1.99 -12.63
C ILE A 15 9.78 -2.00 -11.17
N GLU A 16 9.22 -1.12 -10.37
CA GLU A 16 9.54 -1.05 -8.96
C GLU A 16 9.13 -2.33 -8.23
N LYS A 17 7.97 -2.86 -8.58
CA LYS A 17 7.49 -4.11 -7.99
C LYS A 17 8.45 -5.27 -8.28
N LEU A 18 8.98 -5.34 -9.50
CA LEU A 18 9.93 -6.38 -9.86
C LEU A 18 11.25 -6.27 -9.10
N LYS A 19 11.68 -5.06 -8.77
CA LYS A 19 12.92 -4.84 -8.04
C LYS A 19 12.81 -5.16 -6.56
N SER A 20 11.65 -4.96 -5.96
CA SER A 20 11.48 -5.01 -4.51
C SER A 20 10.51 -6.10 -4.09
N LYS A 21 10.79 -7.32 -4.48
CA LYS A 21 9.87 -8.41 -4.18
C LYS A 21 10.16 -9.15 -2.87
N ARG A 22 11.32 -8.92 -2.24
CA ARG A 22 11.66 -9.62 -1.00
C ARG A 22 11.27 -8.79 0.20
N HIS A 23 10.43 -9.35 1.06
CA HIS A 23 10.03 -8.77 2.34
C HIS A 23 9.37 -7.39 2.23
N THR A 24 9.17 -6.87 1.02
CA THR A 24 8.57 -5.54 0.84
C THR A 24 7.21 -5.66 0.18
N SER A 25 6.22 -5.01 0.76
CA SER A 25 4.89 -4.90 0.18
C SER A 25 4.62 -3.43 -0.11
N HIS A 26 4.22 -3.13 -1.33
CA HIS A 26 3.99 -1.75 -1.76
C HIS A 26 2.52 -1.40 -1.66
N ILE A 27 2.24 -0.25 -1.03
CA ILE A 27 0.92 0.36 -1.02
C ILE A 27 1.02 1.65 -1.82
N TRP A 28 0.16 1.80 -2.79
CA TRP A 28 0.08 3.00 -3.61
C TRP A 28 -1.23 3.70 -3.38
N VAL A 29 -1.18 5.02 -3.17
CA VAL A 29 -2.38 5.82 -2.92
C VAL A 29 -2.43 6.93 -3.96
N SER A 30 -3.49 6.96 -4.75
CA SER A 30 -3.66 7.99 -5.78
C SER A 30 -4.24 9.27 -5.17
N LYS A 31 -4.18 10.34 -5.95
CA LYS A 31 -4.78 11.62 -5.54
C LYS A 31 -6.28 11.50 -5.32
N ASP A 32 -6.93 10.56 -6.00
CA ASP A 32 -8.37 10.34 -5.90
C ASP A 32 -8.74 9.39 -4.76
N GLY A 33 -7.75 8.93 -3.99
CA GLY A 33 -8.02 8.08 -2.85
C GLY A 33 -8.09 6.60 -3.14
N LEU A 34 -7.66 6.18 -4.34
CA LEU A 34 -7.58 4.76 -4.67
C LEU A 34 -6.35 4.17 -3.99
N ILE A 35 -6.53 3.04 -3.33
CA ILE A 35 -5.46 2.35 -2.63
C ILE A 35 -5.21 1.02 -3.33
N SER A 36 -3.97 0.78 -3.75
CA SER A 36 -3.63 -0.49 -4.37
C SER A 36 -2.52 -1.18 -3.61
N ILE A 37 -2.67 -2.50 -3.46
CA ILE A 37 -1.66 -3.36 -2.85
C ILE A 37 -1.52 -4.55 -3.80
N GLU A 38 -0.31 -4.73 -4.33
CA GLU A 38 -0.02 -5.84 -5.25
C GLU A 38 -1.05 -5.97 -6.36
N ASP A 39 -1.28 -4.86 -7.07
CA ASP A 39 -2.13 -4.81 -8.25
C ASP A 39 -3.63 -4.94 -7.97
N ARG A 40 -4.04 -4.79 -6.71
CA ARG A 40 -5.45 -4.90 -6.34
C ARG A 40 -5.89 -3.68 -5.56
N LEU A 41 -7.14 -3.27 -5.75
CA LEU A 41 -7.71 -2.13 -5.04
C LEU A 41 -8.32 -2.58 -3.71
N TYR A 42 -8.09 -1.77 -2.68
CA TYR A 42 -8.64 -2.02 -1.36
C TYR A 42 -9.25 -0.76 -0.78
N ALA A 43 -10.28 -0.92 0.03
CA ALA A 43 -10.75 0.16 0.90
C ALA A 43 -9.80 0.25 2.09
N SER A 44 -9.76 1.41 2.76
CA SER A 44 -8.83 1.61 3.87
C SER A 44 -9.03 0.59 4.99
N ASP A 45 -10.28 0.18 5.25
CA ASP A 45 -10.55 -0.80 6.31
C ASP A 45 -10.12 -2.23 5.94
N GLY A 46 -9.84 -2.48 4.66
CA GLY A 46 -9.34 -3.79 4.23
C GLY A 46 -7.83 -3.97 4.41
N ILE A 47 -7.11 -2.87 4.63
CA ILE A 47 -5.66 -2.91 4.71
C ILE A 47 -5.17 -3.72 5.90
N ARG A 48 -5.80 -3.56 7.06
CA ARG A 48 -5.40 -4.27 8.27
C ARG A 48 -5.36 -5.78 8.06
N HIS A 49 -6.43 -6.33 7.48
CA HIS A 49 -6.52 -7.78 7.27
C HIS A 49 -5.43 -8.29 6.33
N VAL A 50 -5.27 -7.61 5.19
CA VAL A 50 -4.26 -8.01 4.19
C VAL A 50 -2.86 -7.93 4.78
N MET A 51 -2.56 -6.83 5.45
CA MET A 51 -1.21 -6.63 6.01
C MET A 51 -0.93 -7.55 7.19
N TYR A 52 -1.94 -7.85 7.97
CA TYR A 52 -1.78 -8.81 9.07
C TYR A 52 -1.38 -10.18 8.53
N GLU A 53 -2.07 -10.64 7.48
CA GLU A 53 -1.74 -11.93 6.87
C GLU A 53 -0.34 -11.93 6.28
N LYS A 54 0.05 -10.82 5.63
CA LYS A 54 1.40 -10.70 5.09
C LYS A 54 2.45 -10.69 6.20
N ARG A 55 2.15 -10.02 7.30
CA ARG A 55 3.07 -9.95 8.44
C ARG A 55 3.25 -11.31 9.11
N VAL A 56 2.18 -12.08 9.22
CA VAL A 56 2.24 -13.43 9.78
C VAL A 56 3.07 -14.34 8.88
N ALA A 57 2.87 -14.23 7.57
CA ALA A 57 3.63 -15.05 6.62
C ALA A 57 5.10 -14.62 6.54
N ASP A 58 5.39 -13.34 6.81
CA ASP A 58 6.75 -12.81 6.70
C ASP A 58 7.04 -11.87 7.87
N PRO A 59 7.68 -12.37 8.94
CA PRO A 59 8.00 -11.52 10.08
C PRO A 59 8.95 -10.36 9.76
N GLN A 60 9.62 -10.41 8.61
CA GLN A 60 10.51 -9.33 8.19
C GLN A 60 9.83 -8.32 7.27
N LEU A 61 8.52 -8.37 7.16
CA LEU A 61 7.76 -7.52 6.25
C LEU A 61 8.08 -6.05 6.44
N VAL A 62 8.38 -5.39 5.33
CA VAL A 62 8.53 -3.94 5.26
C VAL A 62 7.44 -3.42 4.33
N VAL A 63 6.70 -2.42 4.78
CA VAL A 63 5.67 -1.80 3.96
C VAL A 63 6.24 -0.52 3.35
N SER A 64 6.13 -0.42 2.04
CA SER A 64 6.51 0.80 1.32
C SER A 64 5.22 1.51 0.93
N LEU A 65 4.89 2.59 1.62
CA LEU A 65 3.68 3.37 1.36
C LEU A 65 4.06 4.57 0.49
N LYS A 66 3.54 4.60 -0.71
CA LYS A 66 3.79 5.68 -1.66
C LYS A 66 2.47 6.33 -2.02
N ALA A 67 2.36 7.61 -1.74
CA ALA A 67 1.13 8.35 -1.96
C ALA A 67 1.38 9.51 -2.90
N ASP A 68 0.38 9.82 -3.74
CA ASP A 68 0.40 11.05 -4.49
C ASP A 68 0.43 12.21 -3.49
N GLU A 69 1.24 13.23 -3.77
CA GLU A 69 1.37 14.38 -2.86
C GLU A 69 0.03 15.08 -2.66
N ARG A 70 -0.93 14.88 -3.57
CA ARG A 70 -2.26 15.48 -3.47
C ARG A 70 -3.26 14.58 -2.73
N ALA A 71 -2.84 13.39 -2.31
CA ALA A 71 -3.72 12.51 -1.54
C ALA A 71 -4.08 13.17 -0.20
N LYS A 72 -5.30 12.94 0.25
CA LYS A 72 -5.78 13.56 1.49
C LYS A 72 -5.07 12.96 2.70
N MET A 73 -4.60 13.84 3.59
CA MET A 73 -3.89 13.39 4.79
C MET A 73 -4.74 12.53 5.71
N GLY A 74 -6.05 12.78 5.74
CA GLY A 74 -6.95 11.94 6.53
C GLY A 74 -6.91 10.49 6.09
N LEU A 75 -6.83 10.26 4.78
CA LEU A 75 -6.72 8.91 4.26
C LEU A 75 -5.36 8.30 4.60
N ILE A 76 -4.29 9.08 4.45
CA ILE A 76 -2.94 8.60 4.77
C ILE A 76 -2.86 8.22 6.25
N SER A 77 -3.43 9.05 7.13
CA SER A 77 -3.47 8.75 8.56
C SER A 77 -4.25 7.48 8.85
N ALA A 78 -5.38 7.27 8.18
CA ALA A 78 -6.17 6.06 8.35
C ALA A 78 -5.38 4.83 7.95
N ILE A 79 -4.61 4.92 6.87
CA ILE A 79 -3.76 3.81 6.43
C ILE A 79 -2.70 3.50 7.48
N HIS A 80 -2.05 4.52 8.04
CA HIS A 80 -1.06 4.30 9.09
C HIS A 80 -1.66 3.59 10.31
N ILE A 81 -2.88 3.97 10.68
CA ILE A 81 -3.58 3.34 11.80
C ILE A 81 -3.84 1.86 11.50
N GLU A 82 -4.28 1.55 10.28
CA GLU A 82 -4.55 0.17 9.89
C GLU A 82 -3.27 -0.66 9.90
N LEU A 83 -2.16 -0.10 9.44
CA LEU A 83 -0.87 -0.79 9.46
C LEU A 83 -0.42 -1.09 10.89
N ARG A 84 -0.62 -0.13 11.79
CA ARG A 84 -0.28 -0.34 13.20
C ARG A 84 -1.12 -1.45 13.80
N LYS A 85 -2.41 -1.48 13.50
CA LYS A 85 -3.30 -2.54 13.99
C LYS A 85 -2.95 -3.91 13.40
N ALA A 86 -2.33 -3.93 12.23
CA ALA A 86 -1.88 -5.17 11.60
C ALA A 86 -0.51 -5.62 12.09
N ASP A 87 0.10 -4.87 13.00
CA ASP A 87 1.47 -5.12 13.46
C ASP A 87 2.49 -5.03 12.33
N ALA A 88 2.17 -4.32 11.26
CA ALA A 88 3.07 -4.07 10.14
C ALA A 88 3.82 -2.76 10.43
N LEU A 89 4.82 -2.83 11.30
CA LEU A 89 5.43 -1.64 11.90
C LEU A 89 6.67 -1.13 11.17
N LYS A 90 7.26 -1.93 10.28
CA LYS A 90 8.38 -1.48 9.47
C LYS A 90 7.82 -0.79 8.24
N LEU A 91 7.87 0.53 8.25
CA LEU A 91 7.18 1.32 7.24
C LEU A 91 8.11 2.39 6.66
N ASN A 92 8.16 2.44 5.33
CA ASN A 92 8.75 3.55 4.60
C ASN A 92 7.61 4.32 3.94
N TYR A 93 7.53 5.61 4.21
CA TYR A 93 6.51 6.46 3.62
C TYR A 93 7.16 7.52 2.75
N SER A 94 6.65 7.69 1.54
CA SER A 94 7.14 8.73 0.64
C SER A 94 5.99 9.26 -0.20
N THR A 95 6.16 10.48 -0.70
CA THR A 95 5.19 11.07 -1.60
C THR A 95 5.75 11.12 -3.01
N LYS A 96 4.85 11.06 -3.98
CA LYS A 96 5.17 11.13 -5.39
C LYS A 96 4.31 12.19 -6.06
N THR A 97 4.83 12.78 -7.13
CA THR A 97 4.09 13.80 -7.86
C THR A 97 2.88 13.21 -8.58
N ALA A 98 2.98 12.00 -9.07
CA ALA A 98 1.87 11.35 -9.77
C ALA A 98 1.87 9.86 -9.45
N VAL A 99 0.76 9.41 -8.88
CA VAL A 99 0.51 8.00 -8.60
C VAL A 99 -0.86 7.66 -9.17
N ASP A 100 -0.91 6.95 -10.28
CA ASP A 100 -2.15 6.57 -10.94
C ASP A 100 -1.94 5.36 -11.83
#